data_658ad41ca89bb0379741ceb938c29389
#
_entry.id   658ad41ca89bb0379741ceb938c29389
#
_cell.length_a   1.000
_cell.length_b   1.000
_cell.length_c   1.000
_cell.angle_alpha   90.00
_cell.angle_beta   90.00
_cell.angle_gamma   90.00
#
_symmetry.space_group_name_H-M   'P 1'
#
loop_
_entity.id
_entity.type
_entity.pdbx_description
1 polymer ?
#
loop_
_entity_poly.entity_id
_entity_poly.type
_entity_poly.pdbx_seq_one_letter_code
_entity_poly.pdbx_strand_id
1 'polypeptide(L)' 'MLPKDPFMLLSYVNTQLRDHYASLEDFAAGMGIDAEELKEKLAKLNYVYNDQLNKFIPVQKDA' A
#
# COMPACT_ATOMS: atom_id res chain seq x y z
N MET A 1 -11.05 5.84 -8.20
CA MET A 1 -9.89 5.71 -9.11
C MET A 1 -8.60 5.95 -8.36
N LEU A 2 -7.61 5.10 -8.59
CA LEU A 2 -6.33 5.23 -7.89
C LEU A 2 -5.45 6.28 -8.53
N PRO A 3 -4.69 7.04 -7.73
CA PRO A 3 -3.71 7.97 -8.28
C PRO A 3 -2.67 7.24 -9.14
N LYS A 4 -2.23 7.90 -10.21
CA LYS A 4 -1.19 7.32 -11.09
C LYS A 4 0.21 7.61 -10.58
N ASP A 5 0.38 8.71 -9.87
CA ASP A 5 1.67 9.06 -9.29
C ASP A 5 1.98 8.10 -8.14
N PRO A 6 3.16 7.43 -8.13
CA PRO A 6 3.46 6.45 -7.10
C PRO A 6 3.44 7.01 -5.67
N PHE A 7 3.92 8.23 -5.46
CA PHE A 7 3.90 8.81 -4.12
C PHE A 7 2.49 9.18 -3.69
N MET A 8 1.68 9.68 -4.62
CA MET A 8 0.27 9.95 -4.32
C MET A 8 -0.49 8.66 -4.07
N LEU A 9 -0.16 7.60 -4.81
CA LEU A 9 -0.75 6.29 -4.60
C LEU A 9 -0.42 5.77 -3.21
N LEU A 10 0.84 5.88 -2.80
CA LEU A 10 1.28 5.47 -1.47
C LEU A 10 0.49 6.18 -0.38
N SER A 11 0.36 7.49 -0.49
CA SER A 11 -0.36 8.29 0.49
C SER A 11 -1.85 7.92 0.53
N TYR A 12 -2.45 7.75 -0.65
CA TYR A 12 -3.85 7.36 -0.74
C TYR A 12 -4.10 6.00 -0.09
N VAL A 13 -3.27 5.02 -0.44
CA VAL A 13 -3.43 3.66 0.07
C VAL A 13 -3.29 3.65 1.59
N ASN A 14 -2.26 4.31 2.12
CA ASN A 14 -2.05 4.34 3.56
C ASN A 14 -3.19 5.02 4.30
N THR A 15 -3.76 6.07 3.73
CA THR A 15 -4.92 6.74 4.31
C THR A 15 -6.13 5.81 4.33
N GLN A 16 -6.37 5.07 3.25
CA GLN A 16 -7.48 4.14 3.16
C GLN A 16 -7.33 3.00 4.16
N LEU A 17 -6.12 2.47 4.30
CA LEU A 17 -5.85 1.42 5.27
C LEU A 17 -6.05 1.90 6.70
N ARG A 18 -5.66 3.14 6.97
CA ARG A 18 -5.84 3.72 8.31
C ARG A 18 -7.31 3.90 8.66
N ASP A 19 -8.10 4.39 7.70
CA ASP A 19 -9.46 4.86 7.98
C ASP A 19 -10.57 3.90 7.60
N HIS A 20 -10.37 3.02 6.60
CA HIS A 20 -11.49 2.29 6.00
C HIS A 20 -11.29 0.79 5.85
N TYR A 21 -10.09 0.28 5.88
CA TYR A 21 -9.83 -1.13 5.61
C TYR A 21 -8.91 -1.73 6.66
N ALA A 22 -9.26 -2.94 7.08
CA ALA A 22 -8.50 -3.61 8.14
C ALA A 22 -7.22 -4.27 7.65
N SER A 23 -7.10 -4.46 6.33
CA SER A 23 -5.93 -5.12 5.75
C SER A 23 -5.76 -4.71 4.29
N LEU A 24 -4.58 -5.00 3.74
CA LEU A 24 -4.33 -4.75 2.33
C LEU A 24 -5.25 -5.61 1.46
N GLU A 25 -5.50 -6.84 1.87
CA GLU A 25 -6.40 -7.72 1.12
C GLU A 25 -7.81 -7.16 1.06
N ASP A 26 -8.29 -6.62 2.19
CA ASP A 26 -9.61 -5.99 2.25
C ASP A 26 -9.67 -4.78 1.32
N PHE A 27 -8.62 -3.96 1.32
CA PHE A 27 -8.55 -2.80 0.45
C PHE A 27 -8.57 -3.22 -1.02
N ALA A 28 -7.74 -4.19 -1.37
CA ALA A 28 -7.67 -4.66 -2.75
C ALA A 28 -9.00 -5.23 -3.22
N ALA A 29 -9.65 -6.02 -2.38
CA ALA A 29 -10.95 -6.59 -2.70
C ALA A 29 -12.01 -5.49 -2.87
N GLY A 30 -12.03 -4.52 -1.95
CA GLY A 30 -12.99 -3.43 -2.02
C GLY A 30 -12.81 -2.53 -3.24
N MET A 31 -11.58 -2.38 -3.70
CA MET A 31 -11.28 -1.55 -4.87
C MET A 31 -11.28 -2.34 -6.18
N GLY A 32 -11.38 -3.66 -6.10
CA GLY A 32 -11.33 -4.50 -7.30
C GLY A 32 -9.96 -4.52 -7.96
N ILE A 33 -8.88 -4.48 -7.17
CA ILE A 33 -7.53 -4.48 -7.69
C ILE A 33 -6.74 -5.66 -7.13
N ASP A 34 -5.59 -5.94 -7.76
CA ASP A 34 -4.70 -7.01 -7.35
C ASP A 34 -3.70 -6.49 -6.32
N ALA A 35 -3.72 -7.07 -5.12
CA ALA A 35 -2.83 -6.66 -4.04
C ALA A 35 -1.36 -6.85 -4.39
N GLU A 36 -1.02 -7.92 -5.13
CA GLU A 36 0.36 -8.17 -5.52
C GLU A 36 0.86 -7.11 -6.49
N GLU A 37 0.02 -6.70 -7.41
CA GLU A 37 0.38 -5.64 -8.35
C GLU A 37 0.61 -4.32 -7.64
N LEU A 38 -0.22 -4.03 -6.64
CA LEU A 38 -0.06 -2.82 -5.84
C LEU A 38 1.26 -2.87 -5.06
N LYS A 39 1.58 -4.03 -4.47
CA LYS A 39 2.84 -4.21 -3.76
C LYS A 39 4.04 -3.96 -4.67
N GLU A 40 3.97 -4.45 -5.91
CA GLU A 40 5.05 -4.24 -6.87
C GLU A 40 5.24 -2.77 -7.20
N LYS A 41 4.15 -2.05 -7.39
CA LYS A 41 4.22 -0.62 -7.69
C LYS A 41 4.87 0.17 -6.56
N LEU A 42 4.50 -0.13 -5.33
CA LEU A 42 5.05 0.60 -4.19
C LEU A 42 6.45 0.10 -3.81
N ALA A 43 6.81 -1.13 -4.19
CA ALA A 43 8.16 -1.61 -4.00
C ALA A 43 9.18 -0.78 -4.79
N LYS A 44 8.76 -0.21 -5.90
CA LYS A 44 9.63 0.67 -6.70
C LYS A 44 10.02 1.94 -5.94
N LEU A 45 9.25 2.30 -4.93
CA LEU A 45 9.55 3.42 -4.05
C LEU A 45 10.29 2.96 -2.79
N ASN A 46 10.65 1.68 -2.70
CA ASN A 46 11.25 1.07 -1.53
C ASN A 46 10.30 1.08 -0.33
N TYR A 47 9.01 0.84 -0.59
CA TYR A 47 8.01 0.68 0.46
C TYR A 47 7.46 -0.73 0.42
N VAL A 48 7.23 -1.31 1.61
CA VAL A 48 6.63 -2.63 1.75
C VAL A 48 5.47 -2.55 2.72
N TYR A 49 4.50 -3.44 2.53
CA TYR A 49 3.35 -3.50 3.42
C TYR A 49 3.74 -4.17 4.73
N ASN A 50 3.38 -3.52 5.83
CA ASN A 50 3.55 -4.07 7.18
C ASN A 50 2.16 -4.41 7.72
N ASP A 51 1.88 -5.72 7.89
CA ASP A 51 0.55 -6.15 8.29
C ASP A 51 0.24 -5.86 9.76
N GLN A 52 1.26 -5.75 10.60
CA GLN A 52 1.06 -5.41 12.00
C GLN A 52 0.61 -3.96 12.16
N LEU A 53 1.17 -3.08 11.36
CA LEU A 53 0.81 -1.67 11.38
C LEU A 53 -0.30 -1.32 10.40
N ASN A 54 -0.63 -2.25 9.51
CA ASN A 54 -1.61 -2.06 8.44
C ASN A 54 -1.31 -0.83 7.59
N LYS A 55 -0.07 -0.74 7.13
CA LYS A 55 0.35 0.34 6.24
C LYS A 55 1.63 -0.01 5.51
N PHE A 56 1.92 0.73 4.44
CA PHE A 56 3.20 0.61 3.75
C PHE A 56 4.23 1.46 4.46
N ILE A 57 5.39 0.89 4.69
CA ILE A 57 6.51 1.55 5.38
C ILE A 57 7.76 1.45 4.53
N PRO A 58 8.74 2.35 4.73
CA PRO A 58 10.00 2.25 4.00
C PRO A 58 10.71 0.93 4.31
N VAL A 59 11.29 0.34 3.28
CA VAL A 59 12.13 -0.83 3.46
C VAL A 59 13.36 -0.41 4.26
N GLN A 60 13.61 -1.11 5.37
CA GLN A 60 14.80 -0.85 6.15
C GLN A 60 15.91 -1.73 5.63
N LYS A 61 16.97 -1.09 5.16
CA LYS A 61 18.16 -1.81 4.76
C LYS A 61 19.16 -1.74 5.89
N ASP A 62 19.59 -2.90 6.33
CA ASP A 62 20.68 -2.96 7.27
C ASP A 62 21.94 -2.53 6.54
N ALA A 63 22.59 -1.55 7.08
CA ALA A 63 23.84 -1.04 6.51
C ALA A 63 24.95 -2.07 6.67
#